data_cef64ec2c2e7a602df4371b09fe68904
#
_entry.id   cef64ec2c2e7a602df4371b09fe68904
#
_cell.length_a   1.000
_cell.length_b   1.000
_cell.length_c   1.000
_cell.angle_alpha   90.00
_cell.angle_beta   90.00
_cell.angle_gamma   90.00
#
_symmetry.space_group_name_H-M   'P 1'
#
loop_
_entity.id
_entity.type
_entity.pdbx_description
1 polymer ?
#
loop_
_entity_poly.entity_id
_entity_poly.type
_entity_poly.pdbx_seq_one_letter_code
_entity_poly.pdbx_strand_id
1 'polypeptide(L)'
;EETGEGSEDLEEELGDLLFQIVFHSRIAADDARFDLADVTKGIHEKLRRRHPRIFTSEQGSPLRDDPDSAHKRWEELKKEEKKRSSVLDGIPDTLPALAYAQKVFEKSKTLDLLDEKTYNERPLPETDEELGNILLDLVFWAAKNNFEAERALRIANSRFVAFIKNIETLAETRDVDLFSADSHTKKELKAEIRNRDFTD
;
A
#
# COMPACT_ATOMS: atom_id res chain seq x y z
N GLU A 1 -33.02 15.36 3.61
CA GLU A 1 -33.91 14.22 3.26
C GLU A 1 -33.38 13.46 2.04
N GLU A 2 -32.19 12.88 2.19
CA GLU A 2 -31.52 11.96 1.23
C GLU A 2 -31.17 10.64 1.95
N THR A 3 -32.13 9.94 2.50
CA THR A 3 -31.82 8.82 3.41
C THR A 3 -32.55 7.51 3.10
N GLY A 4 -33.05 7.31 1.89
CA GLY A 4 -33.78 6.07 1.55
C GLY A 4 -33.08 5.18 0.53
N GLU A 5 -32.75 5.71 -0.63
CA GLU A 5 -32.31 4.90 -1.79
C GLU A 5 -30.89 4.33 -1.67
N GLY A 6 -29.96 5.02 -1.02
CA GLY A 6 -28.58 4.52 -0.87
C GLY A 6 -28.39 3.44 0.20
N SER A 7 -29.41 3.16 1.02
CA SER A 7 -29.34 2.14 2.08
C SER A 7 -29.71 0.75 1.58
N GLU A 8 -30.68 0.65 0.69
CA GLU A 8 -31.11 -0.62 0.11
C GLU A 8 -30.05 -1.17 -0.85
N ASP A 9 -29.48 -0.34 -1.70
CA ASP A 9 -28.38 -0.71 -2.59
C ASP A 9 -27.15 -1.18 -1.80
N LEU A 10 -26.81 -0.49 -0.70
CA LEU A 10 -25.69 -0.89 0.15
C LEU A 10 -25.94 -2.21 0.85
N GLU A 11 -27.16 -2.50 1.29
CA GLU A 11 -27.54 -3.77 1.92
C GLU A 11 -27.38 -4.93 0.91
N GLU A 12 -27.82 -4.75 -0.33
CA GLU A 12 -27.67 -5.72 -1.41
C GLU A 12 -26.19 -5.99 -1.70
N GLU A 13 -25.37 -4.96 -1.91
CA GLU A 13 -23.94 -5.10 -2.17
C GLU A 13 -23.18 -5.79 -1.01
N LEU A 14 -23.54 -5.47 0.23
CA LEU A 14 -22.98 -6.16 1.39
C LEU A 14 -23.42 -7.63 1.46
N GLY A 15 -24.65 -7.92 1.02
CA GLY A 15 -25.16 -9.28 0.87
C GLY A 15 -24.35 -10.08 -0.14
N ASP A 16 -24.03 -9.48 -1.29
CA ASP A 16 -23.20 -10.08 -2.33
C ASP A 16 -21.77 -10.37 -1.86
N LEU A 17 -21.16 -9.42 -1.13
CA LEU A 17 -19.86 -9.65 -0.50
C LEU A 17 -19.90 -10.80 0.51
N LEU A 18 -20.92 -10.84 1.35
CA LEU A 18 -21.10 -11.92 2.32
C LEU A 18 -21.29 -13.27 1.63
N PHE A 19 -22.08 -13.31 0.55
CA PHE A 19 -22.24 -14.50 -0.28
C PHE A 19 -20.90 -15.01 -0.80
N GLN A 20 -20.03 -14.13 -1.34
CA GLN A 20 -18.71 -14.54 -1.82
C GLN A 20 -17.86 -15.15 -0.69
N ILE A 21 -17.90 -14.56 0.51
CA ILE A 21 -17.15 -15.06 1.65
C ILE A 21 -17.64 -16.47 2.04
N VAL A 22 -18.95 -16.65 2.16
CA VAL A 22 -19.55 -17.95 2.53
C VAL A 22 -19.28 -18.99 1.45
N PHE A 23 -19.45 -18.63 0.19
CA PHE A 23 -19.24 -19.51 -0.96
C PHE A 23 -17.80 -20.02 -1.05
N HIS A 24 -16.83 -19.12 -0.98
CA HIS A 24 -15.41 -19.51 -1.02
C HIS A 24 -14.97 -20.27 0.23
N SER A 25 -15.54 -19.95 1.41
CA SER A 25 -15.29 -20.73 2.62
C SER A 25 -15.84 -22.16 2.51
N ARG A 26 -16.98 -22.33 1.82
CA ARG A 26 -17.55 -23.67 1.57
C ARG A 26 -16.64 -24.49 0.64
N ILE A 27 -16.19 -23.90 -0.47
CA ILE A 27 -15.25 -24.58 -1.38
C ILE A 27 -13.97 -24.98 -0.64
N ALA A 28 -13.44 -24.09 0.21
CA ALA A 28 -12.24 -24.37 0.98
C ALA A 28 -12.46 -25.50 2.02
N ALA A 29 -13.65 -25.58 2.61
CA ALA A 29 -14.01 -26.65 3.54
C ALA A 29 -14.14 -28.00 2.83
N ASP A 30 -14.70 -28.02 1.62
CA ASP A 30 -14.81 -29.26 0.82
C ASP A 30 -13.42 -29.78 0.42
N ASP A 31 -12.42 -28.87 0.26
CA ASP A 31 -11.01 -29.19 0.04
C ASP A 31 -10.23 -29.46 1.37
N ALA A 32 -10.89 -29.51 2.51
CA ALA A 32 -10.29 -29.69 3.84
C ALA A 32 -9.18 -28.67 4.19
N ARG A 33 -9.29 -27.42 3.71
CA ARG A 33 -8.32 -26.33 3.96
C ARG A 33 -8.68 -25.46 5.15
N PHE A 34 -9.86 -24.88 5.16
CA PHE A 34 -10.42 -24.03 6.21
C PHE A 34 -11.93 -23.86 5.99
N ASP A 35 -12.66 -23.45 7.01
CA ASP A 35 -14.10 -23.17 6.95
C ASP A 35 -14.44 -21.71 7.31
N LEU A 36 -15.72 -21.37 7.34
CA LEU A 36 -16.19 -20.03 7.70
C LEU A 36 -15.85 -19.65 9.15
N ALA A 37 -15.83 -20.64 10.06
CA ALA A 37 -15.46 -20.39 11.45
C ALA A 37 -13.99 -19.99 11.57
N ASP A 38 -13.10 -20.60 10.78
CA ASP A 38 -11.70 -20.21 10.70
C ASP A 38 -11.52 -18.79 10.16
N VAL A 39 -12.28 -18.43 9.11
CA VAL A 39 -12.26 -17.06 8.56
C VAL A 39 -12.69 -16.03 9.60
N THR A 40 -13.80 -16.29 10.31
CA THR A 40 -14.32 -15.37 11.34
C THR A 40 -13.38 -15.27 12.54
N LYS A 41 -12.79 -16.38 12.98
CA LYS A 41 -11.78 -16.39 14.02
C LYS A 41 -10.53 -15.59 13.62
N GLY A 42 -10.05 -15.80 12.40
CA GLY A 42 -8.88 -15.10 11.88
C GLY A 42 -9.07 -13.59 11.84
N ILE A 43 -10.22 -13.09 11.37
CA ILE A 43 -10.49 -11.64 11.37
C ILE A 43 -10.67 -11.09 12.78
N HIS A 44 -11.34 -11.81 13.67
CA HIS A 44 -11.51 -11.40 15.06
C HIS A 44 -10.16 -11.24 15.77
N GLU A 45 -9.28 -12.23 15.70
CA GLU A 45 -7.94 -12.19 16.29
C GLU A 45 -7.10 -11.04 15.71
N LYS A 46 -7.19 -10.85 14.40
CA LYS A 46 -6.50 -9.76 13.69
C LYS A 46 -6.96 -8.38 14.18
N LEU A 47 -8.27 -8.14 14.27
CA LEU A 47 -8.82 -6.87 14.75
C LEU A 47 -8.43 -6.60 16.21
N ARG A 48 -8.51 -7.62 17.07
CA ARG A 48 -8.12 -7.55 18.49
C ARG A 48 -6.66 -7.12 18.65
N ARG A 49 -5.77 -7.72 17.86
CA ARG A 49 -4.33 -7.44 17.89
C ARG A 49 -3.99 -6.04 17.36
N ARG A 50 -4.68 -5.60 16.29
CA ARG A 50 -4.41 -4.29 15.66
C ARG A 50 -5.08 -3.12 16.35
N HIS A 51 -6.11 -3.38 17.15
CA HIS A 51 -6.86 -2.38 17.90
C HIS A 51 -6.93 -2.72 19.40
N PRO A 52 -5.76 -2.90 20.09
CA PRO A 52 -5.74 -3.30 21.49
C PRO A 52 -6.55 -2.34 22.37
N ARG A 53 -6.55 -1.04 22.06
CA ARG A 53 -7.31 -0.01 22.81
C ARG A 53 -8.83 -0.19 22.79
N ILE A 54 -9.37 -0.82 21.75
CA ILE A 54 -10.81 -1.11 21.65
C ILE A 54 -11.16 -2.35 22.48
N PHE A 55 -10.24 -3.30 22.58
CA PHE A 55 -10.48 -4.61 23.17
C PHE A 55 -9.84 -4.84 24.54
N THR A 56 -8.93 -3.93 25.00
CA THR A 56 -8.38 -3.96 26.34
C THR A 56 -8.99 -2.83 27.17
N SER A 57 -9.48 -3.17 28.36
CA SER A 57 -10.16 -2.23 29.29
C SER A 57 -9.20 -1.24 29.98
N GLU A 58 -8.04 -0.97 29.46
CA GLU A 58 -7.15 0.06 29.97
C GLU A 58 -7.65 1.45 29.58
N GLN A 59 -8.67 1.88 30.34
CA GLN A 59 -9.08 3.28 30.45
C GLN A 59 -7.94 4.07 31.06
N GLY A 60 -7.25 4.88 30.26
CA GLY A 60 -6.34 5.83 30.87
C GLY A 60 -5.14 6.30 30.04
N SER A 61 -5.33 6.65 28.77
CA SER A 61 -4.45 7.67 28.18
C SER A 61 -5.16 8.39 27.04
N PRO A 62 -5.48 9.68 27.15
CA PRO A 62 -6.01 10.48 26.05
C PRO A 62 -4.84 11.02 25.21
N LEU A 63 -3.98 10.17 24.72
CA LEU A 63 -3.09 10.54 23.62
C LEU A 63 -3.88 10.32 22.34
N ARG A 64 -4.40 11.41 21.79
CA ARG A 64 -4.77 11.49 20.38
C ARG A 64 -3.48 11.25 19.61
N ASP A 65 -3.22 9.99 19.23
CA ASP A 65 -2.20 9.73 18.26
C ASP A 65 -2.57 10.52 17.00
N ASP A 66 -1.69 11.36 16.54
CA ASP A 66 -1.73 11.94 15.22
C ASP A 66 -2.00 10.82 14.19
N PRO A 67 -2.90 11.01 13.22
CA PRO A 67 -3.21 9.98 12.22
C PRO A 67 -1.98 9.36 11.56
N ASP A 68 -0.92 10.14 11.37
CA ASP A 68 0.34 9.67 10.78
C ASP A 68 1.12 8.72 11.73
N SER A 69 1.11 8.98 13.03
CA SER A 69 1.75 8.09 14.01
C SER A 69 0.98 6.78 14.19
N ALA A 70 -0.34 6.83 14.12
CA ALA A 70 -1.19 5.63 14.14
C ALA A 70 -0.97 4.76 12.90
N HIS A 71 -0.78 5.37 11.73
CA HIS A 71 -0.51 4.65 10.48
C HIS A 71 0.87 3.99 10.45
N LYS A 72 1.92 4.69 10.90
CA LYS A 72 3.27 4.12 11.04
C LYS A 72 3.28 2.89 11.94
N ARG A 73 2.68 3.01 13.12
CA ARG A 73 2.59 1.90 14.09
C ARG A 73 1.81 0.70 13.55
N TRP A 74 0.76 0.96 12.76
CA TRP A 74 -0.02 -0.11 12.12
C TRP A 74 0.78 -0.85 11.03
N GLU A 75 1.60 -0.15 10.25
CA GLU A 75 2.49 -0.78 9.25
C GLU A 75 3.64 -1.56 9.92
N GLU A 76 4.22 -1.05 11.03
CA GLU A 76 5.21 -1.78 11.83
C GLU A 76 4.64 -3.11 12.36
N LEU A 77 3.46 -3.07 12.97
CA LEU A 77 2.77 -4.27 13.44
C LEU A 77 2.48 -5.27 12.30
N LYS A 78 2.14 -4.78 11.11
CA LYS A 78 1.97 -5.62 9.93
C LYS A 78 3.27 -6.30 9.47
N LYS A 79 4.39 -5.60 9.56
CA LYS A 79 5.71 -6.13 9.19
C LYS A 79 6.08 -7.27 10.12
N GLU A 80 5.94 -7.07 11.44
CA GLU A 80 6.21 -8.09 12.45
C GLU A 80 5.30 -9.32 12.32
N GLU A 81 3.99 -9.11 12.13
CA GLU A 81 3.00 -10.19 12.03
C GLU A 81 3.25 -11.17 10.88
N LYS A 82 3.71 -10.68 9.74
CA LYS A 82 3.82 -11.48 8.51
C LYS A 82 5.25 -11.88 8.17
N LYS A 83 6.24 -11.59 9.03
CA LYS A 83 7.67 -11.76 8.73
C LYS A 83 8.02 -11.19 7.35
N ARG A 84 7.49 -10.01 7.03
CA ARG A 84 7.70 -9.36 5.75
C ARG A 84 9.12 -8.81 5.67
N SER A 85 9.79 -9.07 4.55
CA SER A 85 11.11 -8.56 4.27
C SER A 85 11.08 -7.10 3.76
N SER A 86 9.94 -6.66 3.20
CA SER A 86 9.76 -5.31 2.66
C SER A 86 8.43 -4.71 3.13
N VAL A 87 8.38 -3.38 3.27
CA VAL A 87 7.12 -2.64 3.48
C VAL A 87 6.17 -2.83 2.29
N LEU A 88 6.71 -3.11 1.10
CA LEU A 88 5.95 -3.30 -0.12
C LEU A 88 5.29 -4.68 -0.23
N ASP A 89 5.69 -5.63 0.62
CA ASP A 89 5.13 -6.98 0.58
C ASP A 89 3.61 -6.99 0.82
N GLY A 90 2.91 -7.83 0.01
CA GLY A 90 1.46 -8.00 0.08
C GLY A 90 0.66 -6.90 -0.65
N ILE A 91 1.30 -6.13 -1.55
CA ILE A 91 0.58 -5.41 -2.60
C ILE A 91 0.30 -6.43 -3.70
N PRO A 92 -0.98 -6.64 -4.10
CA PRO A 92 -1.29 -7.55 -5.21
C PRO A 92 -0.70 -7.03 -6.52
N ASP A 93 0.09 -7.85 -7.20
CA ASP A 93 0.71 -7.53 -8.50
C ASP A 93 -0.28 -7.56 -9.67
N THR A 94 -1.49 -8.06 -9.43
CA THR A 94 -2.62 -8.07 -10.38
C THR A 94 -3.35 -6.73 -10.46
N LEU A 95 -3.05 -5.76 -9.59
CA LEU A 95 -3.66 -4.43 -9.65
C LEU A 95 -3.32 -3.72 -10.98
N PRO A 96 -4.25 -2.89 -11.53
CA PRO A 96 -3.93 -1.95 -12.59
C PRO A 96 -2.74 -1.06 -12.21
N ALA A 97 -1.91 -0.68 -13.20
CA ALA A 97 -0.61 -0.04 -12.91
C ALA A 97 -0.72 1.25 -12.11
N LEU A 98 -1.74 2.08 -12.33
CA LEU A 98 -1.98 3.30 -11.54
C LEU A 98 -2.32 2.98 -10.09
N ALA A 99 -3.24 2.03 -9.85
CA ALA A 99 -3.62 1.60 -8.50
C ALA A 99 -2.44 0.94 -7.77
N TYR A 100 -1.63 0.17 -8.49
CA TYR A 100 -0.41 -0.42 -7.96
C TYR A 100 0.60 0.67 -7.54
N ALA A 101 0.86 1.66 -8.43
CA ALA A 101 1.74 2.79 -8.14
C ALA A 101 1.30 3.54 -6.88
N GLN A 102 0.02 3.87 -6.79
CA GLN A 102 -0.53 4.56 -5.62
C GLN A 102 -0.25 3.78 -4.33
N LYS A 103 -0.49 2.46 -4.30
CA LYS A 103 -0.21 1.61 -3.13
C LYS A 103 1.27 1.53 -2.78
N VAL A 104 2.15 1.48 -3.79
CA VAL A 104 3.60 1.51 -3.59
C VAL A 104 4.02 2.84 -2.95
N PHE A 105 3.55 3.97 -3.47
CA PHE A 105 3.87 5.29 -2.91
C PHE A 105 3.33 5.47 -1.49
N GLU A 106 2.07 5.09 -1.22
CA GLU A 106 1.49 5.16 0.12
C GLU A 106 2.34 4.42 1.15
N LYS A 107 2.81 3.21 0.84
CA LYS A 107 3.66 2.43 1.74
C LYS A 107 5.08 2.96 1.85
N SER A 108 5.67 3.43 0.74
CA SER A 108 7.02 3.99 0.74
C SER A 108 7.15 5.29 1.53
N LYS A 109 6.06 6.05 1.70
CA LYS A 109 6.04 7.26 2.55
C LYS A 109 6.48 6.97 3.98
N THR A 110 6.18 5.79 4.53
CA THR A 110 6.55 5.42 5.89
C THR A 110 8.06 5.35 6.10
N LEU A 111 8.83 5.13 5.04
CA LEU A 111 10.30 5.07 5.05
C LEU A 111 10.97 6.43 4.80
N ASP A 112 10.20 7.46 4.39
CA ASP A 112 10.72 8.79 4.04
C ASP A 112 11.85 8.73 2.99
N LEU A 113 11.68 7.86 2.00
CA LEU A 113 12.64 7.67 0.90
C LEU A 113 12.31 8.46 -0.36
N LEU A 114 11.16 9.15 -0.39
CA LEU A 114 10.70 9.90 -1.55
C LEU A 114 11.27 11.32 -1.53
N ASP A 115 11.90 11.73 -2.64
CA ASP A 115 12.38 13.09 -2.81
C ASP A 115 11.27 13.94 -3.43
N GLU A 116 10.69 14.86 -2.68
CA GLU A 116 9.65 15.79 -3.15
C GLU A 116 10.12 16.67 -4.31
N LYS A 117 11.41 16.94 -4.39
CA LYS A 117 12.00 17.85 -5.41
C LYS A 117 11.92 17.34 -6.84
N THR A 118 11.76 16.04 -7.05
CA THR A 118 11.77 15.44 -8.39
C THR A 118 10.50 15.76 -9.19
N TYR A 119 9.42 16.18 -8.52
CA TYR A 119 8.11 16.43 -9.13
C TYR A 119 7.78 17.93 -9.28
N ASN A 120 8.58 18.83 -8.69
CA ASN A 120 8.27 20.27 -8.61
C ASN A 120 8.65 21.09 -9.86
N GLU A 121 9.18 20.49 -10.93
CA GLU A 121 9.61 21.21 -12.13
C GLU A 121 8.52 21.38 -13.19
N ARG A 122 7.34 20.80 -13.00
CA ARG A 122 6.18 20.94 -13.89
C ARG A 122 5.02 21.55 -13.13
N PRO A 123 4.18 22.39 -13.77
CA PRO A 123 2.93 22.81 -13.16
C PRO A 123 2.12 21.54 -12.81
N LEU A 124 1.87 21.36 -11.53
CA LEU A 124 1.07 20.22 -11.03
C LEU A 124 -0.40 20.55 -11.23
N PRO A 125 -1.24 19.56 -11.56
CA PRO A 125 -2.68 19.75 -11.62
C PRO A 125 -3.20 20.11 -10.22
N GLU A 126 -4.13 21.05 -10.16
CA GLU A 126 -4.76 21.51 -8.91
C GLU A 126 -6.09 20.78 -8.65
N THR A 127 -6.64 20.13 -9.68
CA THR A 127 -7.91 19.41 -9.60
C THR A 127 -7.81 18.00 -10.19
N ASP A 128 -8.71 17.11 -9.79
CA ASP A 128 -8.83 15.76 -10.36
C ASP A 128 -9.14 15.81 -11.87
N GLU A 129 -9.90 16.82 -12.33
CA GLU A 129 -10.20 17.00 -13.74
C GLU A 129 -8.93 17.31 -14.54
N GLU A 130 -8.10 18.23 -14.07
CA GLU A 130 -6.81 18.56 -14.70
C GLU A 130 -5.87 17.35 -14.72
N LEU A 131 -5.79 16.59 -13.61
CA LEU A 131 -5.03 15.36 -13.55
C LEU A 131 -5.56 14.34 -14.55
N GLY A 132 -6.88 14.16 -14.62
CA GLY A 132 -7.53 13.27 -15.57
C GLY A 132 -7.20 13.62 -17.03
N ASN A 133 -7.24 14.89 -17.38
CA ASN A 133 -6.89 15.38 -18.71
C ASN A 133 -5.41 15.10 -19.05
N ILE A 134 -4.49 15.36 -18.13
CA ILE A 134 -3.04 15.05 -18.31
C ILE A 134 -2.84 13.55 -18.54
N LEU A 135 -3.48 12.71 -17.75
CA LEU A 135 -3.39 11.25 -17.91
C LEU A 135 -3.96 10.79 -19.26
N LEU A 136 -5.10 11.35 -19.68
CA LEU A 136 -5.72 11.05 -20.98
C LEU A 136 -4.80 11.46 -22.14
N ASP A 137 -4.23 12.66 -22.09
CA ASP A 137 -3.28 13.15 -23.09
C ASP A 137 -2.04 12.25 -23.19
N LEU A 138 -1.50 11.79 -22.05
CA LEU A 138 -0.37 10.85 -22.03
C LEU A 138 -0.75 9.49 -22.66
N VAL A 139 -1.94 8.97 -22.38
CA VAL A 139 -2.43 7.72 -22.98
C VAL A 139 -2.63 7.89 -24.49
N PHE A 140 -3.21 9.03 -24.92
CA PHE A 140 -3.38 9.34 -26.33
C PHE A 140 -2.02 9.45 -27.05
N TRP A 141 -1.06 10.16 -26.47
CA TRP A 141 0.30 10.26 -26.99
C TRP A 141 0.99 8.89 -27.09
N ALA A 142 0.85 8.07 -26.07
CA ALA A 142 1.38 6.72 -26.05
C ALA A 142 0.81 5.87 -27.19
N ALA A 143 -0.51 5.88 -27.36
CA ALA A 143 -1.21 5.16 -28.43
C ALA A 143 -0.74 5.62 -29.83
N LYS A 144 -0.61 6.94 -30.05
CA LYS A 144 -0.13 7.50 -31.32
C LYS A 144 1.29 7.06 -31.68
N ASN A 145 2.14 6.81 -30.68
CA ASN A 145 3.54 6.40 -30.87
C ASN A 145 3.75 4.88 -30.67
N ASN A 146 2.68 4.08 -30.67
CA ASN A 146 2.70 2.64 -30.48
C ASN A 146 3.34 2.17 -29.14
N PHE A 147 3.16 2.97 -28.08
CA PHE A 147 3.48 2.58 -26.71
C PHE A 147 2.24 2.09 -25.99
N GLU A 148 2.39 1.09 -25.13
CA GLU A 148 1.34 0.63 -24.24
C GLU A 148 1.51 1.30 -22.85
N ALA A 149 0.66 2.29 -22.54
CA ALA A 149 0.78 3.10 -21.33
C ALA A 149 0.71 2.27 -20.03
N GLU A 150 -0.24 1.33 -19.96
CA GLU A 150 -0.37 0.42 -18.80
C GLU A 150 0.91 -0.42 -18.60
N ARG A 151 1.44 -1.00 -19.67
CA ARG A 151 2.68 -1.78 -19.61
C ARG A 151 3.88 -0.91 -19.24
N ALA A 152 3.99 0.29 -19.82
CA ALA A 152 5.07 1.23 -19.51
C ALA A 152 5.07 1.62 -18.03
N LEU A 153 3.89 1.94 -17.48
CA LEU A 153 3.75 2.26 -16.06
C LEU A 153 4.01 1.05 -15.16
N ARG A 154 3.58 -0.15 -15.57
CA ARG A 154 3.87 -1.40 -14.85
C ARG A 154 5.38 -1.66 -14.75
N ILE A 155 6.13 -1.44 -15.84
CA ILE A 155 7.59 -1.58 -15.85
C ILE A 155 8.24 -0.52 -14.93
N ALA A 156 7.77 0.73 -14.98
CA ALA A 156 8.26 1.79 -14.11
C ALA A 156 8.00 1.47 -12.61
N ASN A 157 6.81 0.97 -12.29
CA ASN A 157 6.47 0.51 -10.95
C ASN A 157 7.41 -0.60 -10.46
N SER A 158 7.69 -1.60 -11.32
CA SER A 158 8.58 -2.70 -10.95
C SER A 158 10.00 -2.21 -10.64
N ARG A 159 10.51 -1.24 -11.41
CA ARG A 159 11.82 -0.62 -11.13
C ARG A 159 11.81 0.14 -9.81
N PHE A 160 10.74 0.88 -9.54
CA PHE A 160 10.63 1.63 -8.29
C PHE A 160 10.53 0.70 -7.07
N VAL A 161 9.77 -0.39 -7.19
CA VAL A 161 9.69 -1.44 -6.15
C VAL A 161 11.07 -2.06 -5.89
N ALA A 162 11.82 -2.40 -6.94
CA ALA A 162 13.17 -2.93 -6.81
C ALA A 162 14.09 -1.93 -6.10
N PHE A 163 14.03 -0.65 -6.47
CA PHE A 163 14.79 0.41 -5.81
C PHE A 163 14.52 0.47 -4.30
N ILE A 164 13.25 0.47 -3.88
CA ILE A 164 12.90 0.48 -2.45
C ILE A 164 13.42 -0.77 -1.74
N LYS A 165 13.20 -1.96 -2.32
CA LYS A 165 13.68 -3.23 -1.74
C LYS A 165 15.20 -3.29 -1.62
N ASN A 166 15.92 -2.77 -2.60
CA ASN A 166 17.38 -2.69 -2.54
C ASN A 166 17.87 -1.77 -1.41
N ILE A 167 17.19 -0.63 -1.17
CA ILE A 167 17.49 0.24 -0.03
C ILE A 167 17.21 -0.49 1.28
N GLU A 168 16.09 -1.18 1.42
CA GLU A 168 15.75 -1.98 2.62
C GLU A 168 16.83 -3.03 2.89
N THR A 169 17.23 -3.80 1.88
CA THR A 169 18.28 -4.81 2.00
C THR A 169 19.63 -4.20 2.37
N LEU A 170 20.00 -3.05 1.77
CA LEU A 170 21.23 -2.36 2.11
C LEU A 170 21.22 -1.84 3.56
N ALA A 171 20.10 -1.31 4.01
CA ALA A 171 19.92 -0.87 5.38
C ALA A 171 20.04 -2.04 6.38
N GLU A 172 19.41 -3.19 6.09
CA GLU A 172 19.54 -4.40 6.90
C GLU A 172 20.99 -4.87 6.98
N THR A 173 21.76 -4.89 5.87
CA THR A 173 23.18 -5.28 5.89
C THR A 173 24.07 -4.33 6.69
N ARG A 174 23.61 -3.11 6.95
CA ARG A 174 24.31 -2.09 7.74
C ARG A 174 23.77 -1.93 9.15
N ASP A 175 22.82 -2.76 9.54
CA ASP A 175 22.12 -2.67 10.83
C ASP A 175 21.47 -1.30 11.06
N VAL A 176 20.90 -0.71 9.97
CA VAL A 176 20.22 0.58 9.97
C VAL A 176 18.71 0.37 9.96
N ASP A 177 18.02 0.86 10.97
CA ASP A 177 16.56 0.92 10.99
C ASP A 177 16.09 2.14 10.19
N LEU A 178 15.48 1.90 9.02
CA LEU A 178 14.98 2.94 8.13
C LEU A 178 13.84 3.79 8.70
N PHE A 179 13.09 3.29 9.68
CA PHE A 179 12.02 4.07 10.30
C PHE A 179 12.56 5.17 11.20
N SER A 180 13.66 4.90 11.90
CA SER A 180 14.32 5.83 12.82
C SER A 180 15.53 6.56 12.25
N ALA A 181 16.06 6.12 11.10
CA ALA A 181 17.22 6.71 10.46
C ALA A 181 17.02 8.19 10.11
N ASP A 182 18.06 8.99 10.25
CA ASP A 182 18.05 10.40 9.88
C ASP A 182 18.05 10.61 8.35
N SER A 183 17.77 11.86 7.93
CA SER A 183 17.68 12.21 6.52
C SER A 183 19.03 12.07 5.78
N HIS A 184 20.17 12.20 6.48
CA HIS A 184 21.49 12.05 5.88
C HIS A 184 21.75 10.59 5.52
N THR A 185 21.55 9.68 6.47
CA THR A 185 21.68 8.24 6.30
C THR A 185 20.78 7.71 5.17
N LYS A 186 19.52 8.16 5.13
CA LYS A 186 18.60 7.80 4.03
C LYS A 186 19.08 8.30 2.67
N LYS A 187 19.67 9.50 2.59
CA LYS A 187 20.22 10.03 1.33
C LYS A 187 21.44 9.24 0.86
N GLU A 188 22.32 8.83 1.77
CA GLU A 188 23.49 8.00 1.44
C GLU A 188 23.07 6.64 0.87
N LEU A 189 22.14 5.96 1.53
CA LEU A 189 21.61 4.68 1.06
C LEU A 189 20.98 4.79 -0.34
N LYS A 190 20.17 5.85 -0.57
CA LYS A 190 19.58 6.12 -1.88
C LYS A 190 20.63 6.38 -2.96
N ALA A 191 21.65 7.19 -2.65
CA ALA A 191 22.71 7.51 -3.60
C ALA A 191 23.52 6.29 -3.99
N GLU A 192 23.82 5.40 -3.04
CA GLU A 192 24.55 4.17 -3.30
C GLU A 192 23.77 3.23 -4.22
N ILE A 193 22.48 3.01 -3.97
CA ILE A 193 21.66 2.16 -4.83
C ILE A 193 21.56 2.76 -6.24
N ARG A 194 21.31 4.08 -6.37
CA ARG A 194 21.30 4.74 -7.68
C ARG A 194 22.60 4.55 -8.46
N ASN A 195 23.74 4.65 -7.80
CA ASN A 195 25.05 4.48 -8.45
C ASN A 195 25.29 3.03 -8.91
N ARG A 196 24.73 2.02 -8.22
CA ARG A 196 24.81 0.61 -8.64
C ARG A 196 23.99 0.33 -9.89
N ASP A 197 22.78 0.92 -9.98
CA ASP A 197 21.87 0.73 -11.12
C ASP A 197 22.38 1.39 -12.43
N PHE A 198 23.39 2.30 -12.36
CA PHE A 198 24.02 2.93 -13.53
C PHE A 198 25.34 2.27 -13.97
N THR A 199 25.79 1.21 -13.30
CA THR A 199 27.08 0.56 -13.58
C THR A 199 26.94 -0.79 -14.31
N ASP A 200 25.73 -1.24 -14.56
CA ASP A 200 25.35 -2.39 -15.39
C ASP A 200 24.58 -1.94 -16.64
#